data_085a9747be1e2eb274e1f6363d7fcf78
#
_entry.id   085a9747be1e2eb274e1f6363d7fcf78
#
_cell.length_a   1.000
_cell.length_b   1.000
_cell.length_c   1.000
_cell.angle_alpha   90.00
_cell.angle_beta   90.00
_cell.angle_gamma   90.00
#
_symmetry.space_group_name_H-M   'P 1'
#
loop_
_entity.id
_entity.type
_entity.pdbx_description
1 polymer ?
#
loop_
_entity_poly.entity_id
_entity_poly.type
_entity_poly.pdbx_seq_one_letter_code
_entity_poly.pdbx_strand_id
1 'polypeptide(L)'
;DMFEPMARSGIYTRQQHATRVLQFATSNDQTFYVRSEGVALASNSHTTRTPNVSTTTGFDNLATAALSPTSYRANRISMRQFRNDRAQICNIIADELWVPIDLEPRAEEILYSDKHPDSAENRINPEASARRPTTIKVAHHWTDTNNWCLMNSVLRKRNQVWWERIRPQYRTIGDFDTFQIKVGGRGRWGTMVLDW
;
A
#
# COMPACT_ATOMS: atom_id res chain seq x y z
N ASP A 1 -3.23 -29.56 19.81
CA ASP A 1 -3.85 -28.27 20.14
C ASP A 1 -4.58 -27.74 18.89
N MET A 2 -5.91 -27.81 18.87
CA MET A 2 -6.75 -27.46 17.72
C MET A 2 -6.95 -25.93 17.54
N PHE A 3 -6.65 -25.16 18.58
CA PHE A 3 -6.85 -23.72 18.58
C PHE A 3 -5.76 -22.93 17.84
N GLU A 4 -4.53 -23.39 17.90
CA GLU A 4 -3.39 -22.69 17.34
C GLU A 4 -3.48 -22.52 15.81
N PRO A 5 -3.80 -23.57 15.01
CA PRO A 5 -3.99 -23.41 13.58
C PRO A 5 -5.12 -22.45 13.21
N MET A 6 -6.23 -22.47 13.97
CA MET A 6 -7.36 -21.57 13.74
C MET A 6 -7.02 -20.11 14.07
N ALA A 7 -6.31 -19.87 15.16
CA ALA A 7 -5.84 -18.53 15.53
C ALA A 7 -4.86 -17.98 14.48
N ARG A 8 -3.91 -18.80 14.01
CA ARG A 8 -2.98 -18.44 12.94
C ARG A 8 -3.71 -18.11 11.63
N SER A 9 -4.71 -18.90 11.25
CA SER A 9 -5.54 -18.65 10.07
C SER A 9 -6.27 -17.31 10.18
N GLY A 10 -6.80 -16.97 11.36
CA GLY A 10 -7.44 -15.68 11.62
C GLY A 10 -6.48 -14.49 11.47
N ILE A 11 -5.25 -14.62 11.98
CA ILE A 11 -4.22 -13.58 11.83
C ILE A 11 -3.83 -13.42 10.35
N TYR A 12 -3.60 -14.53 9.65
CA TYR A 12 -3.26 -14.54 8.23
C TYR A 12 -4.33 -13.85 7.37
N THR A 13 -5.60 -14.18 7.59
CA THR A 13 -6.73 -13.56 6.89
C THR A 13 -6.79 -12.04 7.13
N ARG A 14 -6.50 -11.59 8.35
CA ARG A 14 -6.45 -10.15 8.66
C ARG A 14 -5.31 -9.45 7.95
N GLN A 15 -4.13 -10.05 7.91
CA GLN A 15 -2.97 -9.50 7.21
C GLN A 15 -3.22 -9.40 5.70
N GLN A 16 -3.76 -10.46 5.09
CA GLN A 16 -4.18 -10.41 3.68
C GLN A 16 -5.18 -9.29 3.42
N HIS A 17 -6.19 -9.15 4.28
CA HIS A 17 -7.23 -8.15 4.09
C HIS A 17 -6.67 -6.72 4.23
N ALA A 18 -5.72 -6.49 5.14
CA ALA A 18 -5.08 -5.20 5.32
C ALA A 18 -4.26 -4.75 4.09
N THR A 19 -3.61 -5.69 3.41
CA THR A 19 -2.77 -5.40 2.23
C THR A 19 -3.55 -5.37 0.91
N ARG A 20 -4.77 -5.93 0.88
CA ARG A 20 -5.62 -6.00 -0.31
C ARG A 20 -5.94 -4.64 -0.92
N VAL A 21 -6.11 -3.64 -0.10
CA VAL A 21 -6.36 -2.26 -0.54
C VAL A 21 -5.31 -1.79 -1.54
N LEU A 22 -4.04 -2.06 -1.24
CA LEU A 22 -2.91 -1.66 -2.08
C LEU A 22 -2.74 -2.58 -3.29
N GLN A 23 -3.03 -3.87 -3.13
CA GLN A 23 -2.99 -4.84 -4.22
C GLN A 23 -3.99 -4.50 -5.33
N PHE A 24 -5.17 -4.01 -4.97
CA PHE A 24 -6.22 -3.62 -5.90
C PHE A 24 -6.33 -2.11 -6.10
N ALA A 25 -5.27 -1.36 -5.81
CA ALA A 25 -5.27 0.09 -5.94
C ALA A 25 -5.60 0.59 -7.36
N THR A 26 -5.28 -0.19 -8.38
CA THR A 26 -5.58 0.12 -9.79
C THR A 26 -6.98 -0.32 -10.24
N SER A 27 -7.70 -1.05 -9.38
CA SER A 27 -9.07 -1.48 -9.67
C SER A 27 -10.07 -0.45 -9.14
N ASN A 28 -11.10 -0.16 -9.92
CA ASN A 28 -12.22 0.68 -9.47
C ASN A 28 -13.13 -0.12 -8.52
N ASP A 29 -12.59 -0.53 -7.38
CA ASP A 29 -13.29 -1.25 -6.33
C ASP A 29 -13.63 -0.30 -5.18
N GLN A 30 -14.87 0.15 -5.15
CA GLN A 30 -15.39 1.02 -4.11
C GLN A 30 -15.47 0.36 -2.73
N THR A 31 -15.19 -0.92 -2.62
CA THR A 31 -15.15 -1.63 -1.33
C THR A 31 -14.03 -1.10 -0.44
N PHE A 32 -12.91 -0.70 -1.03
CA PHE A 32 -11.72 -0.25 -0.31
C PHE A 32 -11.44 1.24 -0.43
N TYR A 33 -11.98 1.90 -1.47
CA TYR A 33 -11.78 3.31 -1.71
C TYR A 33 -13.12 4.03 -1.85
N VAL A 34 -13.43 4.89 -0.91
CA VAL A 34 -14.77 5.47 -0.70
C VAL A 34 -14.86 6.91 -1.19
N ARG A 35 -14.00 7.35 -2.07
CA ARG A 35 -14.12 8.68 -2.65
C ARG A 35 -15.15 8.69 -3.78
N SER A 36 -15.98 9.74 -3.86
CA SER A 36 -17.09 9.85 -4.82
C SER A 36 -16.68 10.14 -6.26
N GLU A 37 -15.40 10.06 -6.59
CA GLU A 37 -14.87 10.30 -7.94
C GLU A 37 -15.22 9.20 -8.95
N GLY A 38 -15.48 7.98 -8.47
CA GLY A 38 -15.75 6.82 -9.33
C GLY A 38 -14.51 6.27 -10.05
N VAL A 39 -13.29 6.67 -9.64
CA VAL A 39 -12.04 6.18 -10.19
C VAL A 39 -11.29 5.32 -9.16
N ALA A 40 -10.31 4.54 -9.62
CA ALA A 40 -9.47 3.71 -8.76
C ALA A 40 -8.60 4.57 -7.83
N LEU A 41 -8.10 3.97 -6.74
CA LEU A 41 -7.17 4.64 -5.81
C LEU A 41 -5.90 5.10 -6.50
N ALA A 42 -5.33 4.26 -7.38
CA ALA A 42 -4.24 4.65 -8.27
C ALA A 42 -4.81 4.88 -9.68
N SER A 43 -4.82 6.11 -10.13
CA SER A 43 -5.42 6.52 -11.40
C SER A 43 -4.75 7.77 -11.97
N ASN A 44 -4.81 7.91 -13.29
CA ASN A 44 -4.43 9.15 -14.00
C ASN A 44 -5.67 9.99 -14.39
N SER A 45 -6.77 9.78 -13.68
CA SER A 45 -8.04 10.46 -13.95
C SER A 45 -8.66 11.06 -12.70
N HIS A 46 -7.85 11.32 -11.68
CA HIS A 46 -8.33 12.00 -10.48
C HIS A 46 -8.80 13.42 -10.79
N THR A 47 -9.87 13.83 -10.13
CA THR A 47 -10.51 15.13 -10.33
C THR A 47 -10.49 15.94 -9.04
N THR A 48 -10.80 17.22 -9.17
CA THR A 48 -11.01 18.12 -8.03
C THR A 48 -12.48 18.55 -7.97
N ARG A 49 -12.96 18.84 -6.76
CA ARG A 49 -14.31 19.41 -6.56
C ARG A 49 -14.35 20.92 -6.78
N THR A 50 -13.19 21.56 -6.87
CA THR A 50 -13.12 23.00 -7.09
C THR A 50 -13.34 23.30 -8.58
N PRO A 51 -14.34 24.09 -8.96
CA PRO A 51 -14.59 24.43 -10.34
C PRO A 51 -13.43 25.25 -10.92
N ASN A 52 -13.21 25.10 -12.24
CA ASN A 52 -12.17 25.82 -13.01
C ASN A 52 -10.71 25.52 -12.59
N VAL A 53 -10.45 24.44 -11.88
CA VAL A 53 -9.11 23.95 -11.60
C VAL A 53 -8.73 22.89 -12.64
N SER A 54 -7.60 23.08 -13.33
CA SER A 54 -7.06 22.09 -14.24
C SER A 54 -6.47 20.92 -13.48
N THR A 55 -6.86 19.70 -13.84
CA THR A 55 -6.35 18.45 -13.28
C THR A 55 -5.29 17.78 -14.16
N THR A 56 -4.78 18.49 -15.18
CA THR A 56 -3.79 17.96 -16.14
C THR A 56 -2.42 17.68 -15.50
N THR A 57 -2.11 18.30 -14.37
CA THR A 57 -0.81 18.15 -13.71
C THR A 57 -0.99 18.05 -12.19
N GLY A 58 -0.36 17.02 -11.59
CA GLY A 58 -0.33 16.85 -10.14
C GLY A 58 -1.56 16.17 -9.54
N PHE A 59 -2.38 15.54 -10.38
CA PHE A 59 -3.55 14.73 -10.00
C PHE A 59 -3.43 13.27 -10.45
N ASP A 60 -2.29 12.90 -11.06
CA ASP A 60 -2.02 11.56 -11.53
C ASP A 60 -1.10 10.84 -10.54
N ASN A 61 -1.54 9.73 -9.99
CA ASN A 61 -0.77 8.94 -9.04
C ASN A 61 -0.47 7.51 -9.54
N LEU A 62 -0.79 7.20 -10.80
CA LEU A 62 -0.51 5.92 -11.43
C LEU A 62 0.69 6.03 -12.39
N ALA A 63 1.65 5.13 -12.22
CA ALA A 63 2.73 4.90 -13.18
C ALA A 63 2.78 3.41 -13.55
N THR A 64 3.20 3.11 -14.78
CA THR A 64 3.24 1.74 -15.32
C THR A 64 4.65 1.19 -15.48
N ALA A 65 5.67 1.98 -15.12
CA ALA A 65 7.07 1.58 -15.28
C ALA A 65 7.50 0.57 -14.22
N ALA A 66 8.25 -0.45 -14.63
CA ALA A 66 8.89 -1.40 -13.71
C ALA A 66 9.84 -0.69 -12.73
N LEU A 67 10.07 -1.30 -11.57
CA LEU A 67 10.95 -0.74 -10.54
C LEU A 67 12.40 -0.65 -11.04
N SER A 68 12.88 0.56 -11.16
CA SER A 68 14.25 0.90 -11.53
C SER A 68 14.68 2.20 -10.84
N PRO A 69 15.97 2.52 -10.75
CA PRO A 69 16.43 3.80 -10.19
C PRO A 69 15.81 5.01 -10.87
N THR A 70 15.61 4.91 -12.19
CA THR A 70 15.03 5.98 -13.00
C THR A 70 13.54 6.16 -12.71
N SER A 71 12.74 5.06 -12.71
CA SER A 71 11.32 5.11 -12.44
C SER A 71 11.03 5.49 -10.97
N TYR A 72 11.83 4.98 -10.03
CA TYR A 72 11.77 5.38 -8.63
C TYR A 72 11.95 6.89 -8.47
N ARG A 73 12.99 7.45 -9.07
CA ARG A 73 13.26 8.90 -9.05
C ARG A 73 12.14 9.71 -9.67
N ALA A 74 11.64 9.29 -10.84
CA ALA A 74 10.56 9.98 -11.54
C ALA A 74 9.30 10.04 -10.69
N ASN A 75 8.88 8.91 -10.11
CA ASN A 75 7.68 8.85 -9.28
C ASN A 75 7.84 9.62 -7.96
N ARG A 76 9.02 9.61 -7.36
CA ARG A 76 9.31 10.42 -6.18
C ARG A 76 9.23 11.92 -6.46
N ILE A 77 9.66 12.35 -7.64
CA ILE A 77 9.54 13.76 -8.07
C ILE A 77 8.07 14.09 -8.34
N SER A 78 7.35 13.21 -9.05
CA SER A 78 5.92 13.38 -9.34
C SER A 78 5.11 13.53 -8.05
N MET A 79 5.37 12.68 -7.04
CA MET A 79 4.69 12.75 -5.75
C MET A 79 4.88 14.10 -5.03
N ARG A 80 6.02 14.75 -5.20
CA ARG A 80 6.25 16.10 -4.65
C ARG A 80 5.49 17.20 -5.39
N GLN A 81 5.03 16.93 -6.61
CA GLN A 81 4.27 17.84 -7.45
C GLN A 81 2.76 17.66 -7.29
N PHE A 82 2.30 16.72 -6.47
CA PHE A 82 0.88 16.52 -6.20
C PHE A 82 0.23 17.81 -5.67
N ARG A 83 -0.99 18.02 -6.09
CA ARG A 83 -1.76 19.24 -5.83
C ARG A 83 -3.02 18.93 -5.05
N ASN A 84 -3.40 19.88 -4.22
CA ASN A 84 -4.70 19.85 -3.53
C ASN A 84 -5.83 20.37 -4.45
N ASP A 85 -7.06 20.34 -3.94
CA ASP A 85 -8.26 20.82 -4.65
C ASP A 85 -8.18 22.28 -5.12
N ARG A 86 -7.23 23.07 -4.63
CA ARG A 86 -6.98 24.46 -5.03
C ARG A 86 -5.80 24.62 -5.98
N ALA A 87 -5.30 23.53 -6.55
CA ALA A 87 -4.12 23.48 -7.41
C ALA A 87 -2.80 23.89 -6.74
N GLN A 88 -2.75 23.94 -5.42
CA GLN A 88 -1.53 24.26 -4.67
C GLN A 88 -0.69 22.99 -4.50
N ILE A 89 0.62 23.09 -4.64
CA ILE A 89 1.54 21.98 -4.47
C ILE A 89 1.59 21.55 -3.01
N CYS A 90 1.33 20.28 -2.74
CA CYS A 90 1.33 19.71 -1.40
C CYS A 90 2.74 19.33 -0.90
N ASN A 91 3.73 19.23 -1.80
CA ASN A 91 5.11 18.81 -1.49
C ASN A 91 5.17 17.53 -0.64
N ILE A 92 4.47 16.49 -1.05
CA ILE A 92 4.44 15.21 -0.36
C ILE A 92 5.77 14.48 -0.57
N ILE A 93 6.41 14.09 0.52
CA ILE A 93 7.71 13.39 0.49
C ILE A 93 7.45 11.91 0.71
N ALA A 94 7.88 11.06 -0.24
CA ALA A 94 7.87 9.62 -0.08
C ALA A 94 8.92 9.19 0.96
N ASP A 95 8.50 8.42 1.95
CA ASP A 95 9.35 7.84 3.00
C ASP A 95 9.16 6.32 3.16
N GLU A 96 8.23 5.73 2.41
CA GLU A 96 8.02 4.29 2.33
C GLU A 96 8.00 3.83 0.86
N LEU A 97 8.74 2.74 0.58
CA LEU A 97 8.69 1.99 -0.68
C LEU A 97 8.09 0.62 -0.40
N TRP A 98 6.91 0.35 -0.94
CA TRP A 98 6.21 -0.92 -0.81
C TRP A 98 6.45 -1.77 -2.04
N VAL A 99 6.90 -3.00 -1.83
CA VAL A 99 7.24 -3.96 -2.89
C VAL A 99 6.75 -5.36 -2.54
N PRO A 100 6.47 -6.23 -3.54
CA PRO A 100 6.32 -7.67 -3.32
C PRO A 100 7.68 -8.29 -2.96
N ILE A 101 7.66 -9.54 -2.51
CA ILE A 101 8.86 -10.30 -2.14
C ILE A 101 9.86 -10.35 -3.30
N ASP A 102 9.38 -10.54 -4.53
CA ASP A 102 10.22 -10.67 -5.72
C ASP A 102 11.04 -9.41 -6.05
N LEU A 103 10.54 -8.24 -5.69
CA LEU A 103 11.22 -6.96 -5.92
C LEU A 103 12.03 -6.47 -4.71
N GLU A 104 12.03 -7.18 -3.59
CA GLU A 104 12.81 -6.80 -2.39
C GLU A 104 14.30 -6.62 -2.69
N PRO A 105 15.01 -7.57 -3.35
CA PRO A 105 16.43 -7.39 -3.64
C PRO A 105 16.70 -6.17 -4.53
N ARG A 106 15.80 -5.91 -5.51
CA ARG A 106 15.92 -4.75 -6.38
C ARG A 106 15.69 -3.43 -5.64
N ALA A 107 14.76 -3.41 -4.71
CA ALA A 107 14.52 -2.24 -3.86
C ALA A 107 15.72 -1.94 -2.95
N GLU A 108 16.37 -2.99 -2.41
CA GLU A 108 17.59 -2.85 -1.62
C GLU A 108 18.76 -2.30 -2.44
N GLU A 109 18.97 -2.79 -3.64
CA GLU A 109 19.97 -2.24 -4.57
C GLU A 109 19.77 -0.74 -4.81
N ILE A 110 18.51 -0.31 -5.03
CA ILE A 110 18.19 1.08 -5.30
C ILE A 110 18.43 1.97 -4.08
N LEU A 111 18.03 1.51 -2.89
CA LEU A 111 18.03 2.34 -1.68
C LEU A 111 19.29 2.22 -0.82
N TYR A 112 19.96 1.08 -0.84
CA TYR A 112 21.10 0.84 0.05
C TYR A 112 22.44 0.85 -0.65
N SER A 113 22.48 0.85 -2.00
CA SER A 113 23.73 0.99 -2.72
C SER A 113 24.27 2.43 -2.63
N ASP A 114 25.55 2.58 -2.28
CA ASP A 114 26.22 3.88 -2.28
C ASP A 114 26.46 4.41 -3.69
N LYS A 115 26.58 3.51 -4.65
CA LYS A 115 26.80 3.80 -6.07
C LYS A 115 25.54 3.52 -6.87
N HIS A 116 25.43 4.22 -8.02
CA HIS A 116 24.26 4.07 -8.89
C HIS A 116 24.21 2.64 -9.47
N PRO A 117 23.17 1.83 -9.17
CA PRO A 117 23.16 0.40 -9.49
C PRO A 117 23.17 0.10 -10.99
N ASP A 118 22.62 0.98 -11.83
CA ASP A 118 22.47 0.77 -13.27
C ASP A 118 23.53 1.56 -14.11
N SER A 119 24.64 1.95 -13.51
CA SER A 119 25.69 2.71 -14.20
C SER A 119 27.03 2.01 -14.07
N ALA A 120 27.72 1.81 -15.20
CA ALA A 120 29.11 1.36 -15.20
C ALA A 120 30.09 2.41 -14.62
N GLU A 121 29.65 3.66 -14.54
CA GLU A 121 30.39 4.74 -13.94
C GLU A 121 30.24 4.76 -12.45
N ASN A 122 31.29 5.03 -11.71
CA ASN A 122 31.33 5.13 -10.26
C ASN A 122 30.54 6.35 -9.69
N ARG A 123 29.34 6.59 -10.21
CA ARG A 123 28.50 7.71 -9.77
C ARG A 123 27.88 7.44 -8.41
N ILE A 124 27.78 8.48 -7.61
CA ILE A 124 27.05 8.44 -6.34
C ILE A 124 25.57 8.18 -6.60
N ASN A 125 24.98 7.28 -5.81
CA ASN A 125 23.54 7.05 -5.84
C ASN A 125 22.81 8.19 -5.10
N PRO A 126 22.06 9.08 -5.77
CA PRO A 126 21.35 10.17 -5.13
C PRO A 126 20.09 9.70 -4.38
N GLU A 127 19.62 8.47 -4.64
CA GLU A 127 18.43 7.90 -4.05
C GLU A 127 18.75 7.03 -2.82
N ALA A 128 20.04 6.86 -2.47
CA ALA A 128 20.43 6.09 -1.31
C ALA A 128 19.72 6.57 -0.02
N SER A 129 19.22 5.63 0.78
CA SER A 129 18.47 5.91 2.02
C SER A 129 19.26 6.73 3.05
N ALA A 130 20.61 6.64 3.01
CA ALA A 130 21.49 7.48 3.82
C ALA A 130 21.36 8.98 3.53
N ARG A 131 20.92 9.33 2.32
CA ARG A 131 20.69 10.73 1.89
C ARG A 131 19.22 11.10 1.94
N ARG A 132 18.36 10.11 1.75
CA ARG A 132 16.90 10.27 1.68
C ARG A 132 16.26 9.11 2.42
N PRO A 133 15.90 9.29 3.69
CA PRO A 133 15.37 8.21 4.50
C PRO A 133 14.08 7.66 3.87
N THR A 134 14.18 6.49 3.27
CA THR A 134 13.07 5.72 2.72
C THR A 134 13.16 4.31 3.28
N THR A 135 12.05 3.81 3.81
CA THR A 135 11.97 2.46 4.38
C THR A 135 11.33 1.50 3.37
N ILE A 136 11.97 0.36 3.13
CA ILE A 136 11.37 -0.73 2.35
C ILE A 136 10.31 -1.42 3.20
N LYS A 137 9.15 -1.66 2.62
CA LYS A 137 8.04 -2.43 3.18
C LYS A 137 7.70 -3.57 2.23
N VAL A 138 7.95 -4.78 2.68
CA VAL A 138 7.66 -5.98 1.87
C VAL A 138 6.24 -6.43 2.12
N ALA A 139 5.46 -6.49 1.05
CA ALA A 139 4.06 -6.92 1.08
C ALA A 139 3.96 -8.41 0.75
N HIS A 140 4.09 -9.27 1.77
CA HIS A 140 4.13 -10.74 1.62
C HIS A 140 2.88 -11.37 0.98
N HIS A 141 1.77 -10.65 0.95
CA HIS A 141 0.50 -11.18 0.43
C HIS A 141 0.13 -10.63 -0.95
N TRP A 142 1.00 -9.85 -1.58
CA TRP A 142 0.76 -9.42 -2.95
C TRP A 142 0.99 -10.57 -3.92
N THR A 143 0.06 -10.72 -4.83
CA THR A 143 0.11 -11.77 -5.87
C THR A 143 0.74 -11.27 -7.16
N ASP A 144 0.77 -9.96 -7.37
CA ASP A 144 1.46 -9.35 -8.51
C ASP A 144 2.92 -9.06 -8.13
N THR A 145 3.83 -9.72 -8.82
CA THR A 145 5.27 -9.65 -8.58
C THR A 145 5.94 -8.38 -9.11
N ASN A 146 5.21 -7.57 -9.88
CA ASN A 146 5.75 -6.38 -10.53
C ASN A 146 5.22 -5.06 -9.94
N ASN A 147 4.17 -5.12 -9.13
CA ASN A 147 3.58 -3.93 -8.52
C ASN A 147 4.48 -3.37 -7.43
N TRP A 148 4.60 -2.06 -7.43
CA TRP A 148 5.29 -1.33 -6.37
C TRP A 148 4.66 0.04 -6.18
N CYS A 149 4.77 0.60 -5.00
CA CYS A 149 4.26 1.93 -4.73
C CYS A 149 5.11 2.72 -3.74
N LEU A 150 5.08 4.04 -3.90
CA LEU A 150 5.66 5.01 -2.99
C LEU A 150 4.57 5.60 -2.11
N MET A 151 4.86 5.75 -0.83
CA MET A 151 3.93 6.33 0.13
C MET A 151 4.60 7.32 1.07
N ASN A 152 3.79 8.21 1.61
CA ASN A 152 4.13 8.98 2.79
C ASN A 152 3.52 8.31 4.03
N SER A 153 4.34 7.92 4.99
CA SER A 153 3.92 7.16 6.18
C SER A 153 2.88 7.90 7.03
N VAL A 154 2.99 9.22 7.12
CA VAL A 154 2.05 10.04 7.91
C VAL A 154 0.68 10.09 7.24
N LEU A 155 0.65 10.36 5.92
CA LEU A 155 -0.60 10.41 5.15
C LEU A 155 -1.24 9.03 5.08
N ARG A 156 -0.45 7.98 4.86
CA ARG A 156 -0.95 6.60 4.86
C ARG A 156 -1.63 6.25 6.18
N LYS A 157 -0.99 6.51 7.32
CA LYS A 157 -1.57 6.25 8.66
C LYS A 157 -2.84 7.06 8.92
N ARG A 158 -2.97 8.23 8.30
CA ARG A 158 -4.16 9.07 8.42
C ARG A 158 -5.30 8.60 7.52
N ASN A 159 -4.99 8.20 6.31
CA ASN A 159 -5.98 7.94 5.27
C ASN A 159 -6.35 6.45 5.16
N GLN A 160 -5.43 5.54 5.47
CA GLN A 160 -5.73 4.11 5.53
C GLN A 160 -6.30 3.76 6.91
N VAL A 161 -7.59 3.46 6.95
CA VAL A 161 -8.32 3.20 8.18
C VAL A 161 -8.63 1.71 8.30
N TRP A 162 -8.38 1.16 9.47
CA TRP A 162 -8.78 -0.17 9.88
C TRP A 162 -9.87 -0.07 10.96
N TRP A 163 -11.02 -0.66 10.69
CA TRP A 163 -12.10 -0.73 11.66
C TRP A 163 -12.29 -2.14 12.18
N GLU A 164 -12.37 -2.27 13.46
CA GLU A 164 -12.62 -3.54 14.12
C GLU A 164 -13.94 -3.44 14.90
N ARG A 165 -15.01 -3.99 14.33
CA ARG A 165 -16.32 -4.01 14.96
C ARG A 165 -16.44 -5.12 15.98
N ILE A 166 -15.92 -6.31 15.66
CA ILE A 166 -15.87 -7.46 16.55
C ILE A 166 -14.46 -8.00 16.51
N ARG A 167 -13.77 -7.97 17.63
CA ARG A 167 -12.45 -8.59 17.78
C ARG A 167 -12.56 -10.09 17.56
N PRO A 168 -11.52 -10.76 17.02
CA PRO A 168 -11.51 -12.20 16.90
C PRO A 168 -11.84 -12.87 18.22
N GLN A 169 -12.87 -13.68 18.23
CA GLN A 169 -13.34 -14.45 19.37
C GLN A 169 -13.45 -15.91 18.98
N TYR A 170 -12.92 -16.78 19.80
CA TYR A 170 -12.98 -18.21 19.61
C TYR A 170 -13.82 -18.83 20.71
N ARG A 171 -14.67 -19.80 20.35
CA ARG A 171 -15.52 -20.53 21.29
C ARG A 171 -15.42 -22.01 21.00
N THR A 172 -15.47 -22.80 22.07
CA THR A 172 -15.66 -24.25 22.02
C THR A 172 -17.03 -24.60 22.52
N ILE A 173 -17.65 -25.57 21.88
CA ILE A 173 -18.88 -26.18 22.30
C ILE A 173 -18.69 -27.70 22.27
N GLY A 174 -18.85 -28.37 23.38
CA GLY A 174 -18.94 -29.83 23.43
C GLY A 174 -20.34 -30.27 22.98
N ASP A 175 -20.39 -31.20 22.06
CA ASP A 175 -21.62 -31.86 21.63
C ASP A 175 -21.76 -33.15 22.44
N PHE A 176 -22.74 -33.21 23.29
CA PHE A 176 -22.98 -34.35 24.20
C PHE A 176 -23.35 -35.62 23.43
N ASP A 177 -24.11 -35.49 22.34
CA ASP A 177 -24.62 -36.63 21.59
C ASP A 177 -23.55 -37.34 20.75
N THR A 178 -22.57 -36.56 20.26
CA THR A 178 -21.52 -37.08 19.38
C THR A 178 -20.16 -37.16 20.04
N PHE A 179 -20.03 -36.69 21.30
CA PHE A 179 -18.75 -36.55 22.04
C PHE A 179 -17.69 -35.76 21.26
N GLN A 180 -18.13 -34.86 20.35
CA GLN A 180 -17.23 -34.03 19.52
C GLN A 180 -17.11 -32.63 20.14
N ILE A 181 -15.93 -32.06 20.01
CA ILE A 181 -15.67 -30.64 20.35
C ILE A 181 -15.73 -29.82 19.07
N LYS A 182 -16.68 -28.90 18.99
CA LYS A 182 -16.81 -27.95 17.91
C LYS A 182 -16.09 -26.65 18.31
N VAL A 183 -15.17 -26.20 17.45
CA VAL A 183 -14.46 -24.93 17.63
C VAL A 183 -14.93 -23.95 16.58
N GLY A 184 -15.40 -22.79 17.01
CA GLY A 184 -15.85 -21.72 16.13
C GLY A 184 -15.10 -20.42 16.40
N GLY A 185 -14.74 -19.71 15.34
CA GLY A 185 -14.17 -18.36 15.43
C GLY A 185 -15.04 -17.35 14.70
N ARG A 186 -15.16 -16.16 15.26
CA ARG A 186 -15.80 -15.02 14.58
C ARG A 186 -15.00 -13.75 14.79
N GLY A 187 -14.96 -12.93 13.76
CA GLY A 187 -14.43 -11.56 13.80
C GLY A 187 -15.14 -10.72 12.75
N ARG A 188 -15.19 -9.42 12.95
CA ARG A 188 -15.73 -8.49 11.96
C ARG A 188 -14.89 -7.23 11.92
N TRP A 189 -14.27 -7.01 10.78
CA TRP A 189 -13.41 -5.86 10.52
C TRP A 189 -13.60 -5.35 9.09
N GLY A 190 -13.08 -4.18 8.82
CA GLY A 190 -13.04 -3.59 7.49
C GLY A 190 -11.81 -2.70 7.37
N THR A 191 -11.35 -2.51 6.15
CA THR A 191 -10.29 -1.57 5.82
C THR A 191 -10.71 -0.72 4.63
N MET A 192 -10.30 0.53 4.63
CA MET A 192 -10.54 1.44 3.51
C MET A 192 -9.47 2.53 3.46
N VAL A 193 -9.40 3.19 2.32
CA VAL A 193 -8.62 4.42 2.13
C VAL A 193 -9.59 5.58 1.92
N LEU A 194 -9.36 6.68 2.61
CA LEU A 194 -10.23 7.85 2.60
C LEU A 194 -9.85 8.84 1.50
N ASP A 195 -8.57 8.90 1.14
CA ASP A 195 -8.03 9.83 0.16
C ASP A 195 -6.80 9.22 -0.54
N TRP A 196 -6.57 9.59 -1.82
CA TRP A 196 -5.45 9.12 -2.66
C TRP A 196 -4.18 9.93 -2.47
#